data_71ccd79d93610edcd1429a2c180377b5
#
_entry.id   71ccd79d93610edcd1429a2c180377b5
#
_cell.length_a   1.000
_cell.length_b   1.000
_cell.length_c   1.000
_cell.angle_alpha   90.00
_cell.angle_beta   90.00
_cell.angle_gamma   90.00
#
_symmetry.space_group_name_H-M   'P 1'
#
loop_
_entity.id
_entity.type
_entity.pdbx_description
1 polymer ?
#
loop_
_entity_poly.entity_id
_entity_poly.type
_entity_poly.pdbx_seq_one_letter_code
_entity_poly.pdbx_strand_id
1 'polypeptide(L)'
;MDKSIIIKSIDENVIKFNEFVKILNKDEFEINLNNKWSAGQDLVHLIKVLKIVNIGFTLPKPILRIMYGTHKNNNRSFEQLQQMYKSALEGGAKAPTIYIPKPVVYTDKDNLIQKHASLNKSFIDKLNNHTQYELDSYRLPHPILGKISLGELAIFTSFHTSHHFELLKSKLGH
;
A
#
# COMPACT_ATOMS: atom_id res chain seq x y z
N MET A 1 15.41 1.93 -8.67
CA MET A 1 15.30 0.51 -8.24
C MET A 1 14.73 -0.28 -9.41
N ASP A 2 15.21 -1.48 -9.64
CA ASP A 2 14.73 -2.36 -10.71
C ASP A 2 13.25 -2.75 -10.49
N LYS A 3 12.46 -2.69 -11.56
CA LYS A 3 11.03 -3.02 -11.55
C LYS A 3 10.77 -4.45 -11.04
N SER A 4 11.62 -5.41 -11.41
CA SER A 4 11.48 -6.81 -10.99
C SER A 4 11.64 -6.97 -9.47
N ILE A 5 12.57 -6.24 -8.86
CA ILE A 5 12.79 -6.23 -7.41
C ILE A 5 11.57 -5.62 -6.69
N ILE A 6 11.02 -4.54 -7.23
CA ILE A 6 9.83 -3.89 -6.66
C ILE A 6 8.64 -4.85 -6.70
N ILE A 7 8.38 -5.48 -7.84
CA ILE A 7 7.27 -6.44 -8.02
C ILE A 7 7.41 -7.61 -7.04
N LYS A 8 8.60 -8.20 -6.96
CA LYS A 8 8.88 -9.29 -6.02
C LYS A 8 8.60 -8.87 -4.58
N SER A 9 9.09 -7.70 -4.17
CA SER A 9 8.88 -7.18 -2.81
C SER A 9 7.40 -6.91 -2.50
N ILE A 10 6.62 -6.39 -3.47
CA ILE A 10 5.18 -6.18 -3.32
C ILE A 10 4.48 -7.52 -3.07
N ASP A 11 4.76 -8.52 -3.91
CA ASP A 11 4.12 -9.83 -3.84
C ASP A 11 4.44 -10.56 -2.54
N GLU A 12 5.71 -10.62 -2.18
CA GLU A 12 6.17 -11.24 -0.93
C GLU A 12 5.54 -10.60 0.31
N ASN A 13 5.45 -9.26 0.35
CA ASN A 13 4.86 -8.56 1.50
C ASN A 13 3.34 -8.81 1.60
N VAL A 14 2.64 -8.87 0.48
CA VAL A 14 1.19 -9.18 0.47
C VAL A 14 0.93 -10.63 0.87
N ILE A 15 1.71 -11.58 0.36
CA ILE A 15 1.62 -12.99 0.75
C ILE A 15 1.85 -13.12 2.25
N LYS A 16 2.96 -12.56 2.77
CA LYS A 16 3.34 -12.60 4.18
C LYS A 16 2.25 -12.02 5.09
N PHE A 17 1.69 -10.87 4.73
CA PHE A 17 0.59 -10.25 5.46
C PHE A 17 -0.67 -11.14 5.46
N ASN A 18 -1.06 -11.66 4.29
CA ASN A 18 -2.25 -12.48 4.14
C ASN A 18 -2.14 -13.82 4.90
N GLU A 19 -0.98 -14.47 4.83
CA GLU A 19 -0.73 -15.70 5.58
C GLU A 19 -0.79 -15.47 7.09
N PHE A 20 -0.22 -14.36 7.57
CA PHE A 20 -0.33 -14.00 8.98
C PHE A 20 -1.78 -13.75 9.40
N VAL A 21 -2.54 -12.96 8.62
CA VAL A 21 -3.96 -12.71 8.94
C VAL A 21 -4.78 -14.00 8.88
N LYS A 22 -4.45 -14.93 7.98
CA LYS A 22 -5.17 -16.20 7.82
C LYS A 22 -5.14 -17.07 9.08
N ILE A 23 -4.04 -17.10 9.81
CA ILE A 23 -3.89 -17.92 11.02
C ILE A 23 -4.53 -17.30 12.27
N LEU A 24 -4.90 -16.01 12.24
CA LEU A 24 -5.51 -15.34 13.38
C LEU A 24 -6.89 -15.92 13.71
N ASN A 25 -7.15 -16.14 15.00
CA ASN A 25 -8.47 -16.49 15.49
C ASN A 25 -9.40 -15.26 15.50
N LYS A 26 -10.66 -15.44 15.92
CA LYS A 26 -11.66 -14.38 15.91
C LYS A 26 -11.25 -13.18 16.77
N ASP A 27 -10.80 -13.44 17.98
CA ASP A 27 -10.47 -12.38 18.94
C ASP A 27 -9.27 -11.56 18.43
N GLU A 28 -8.21 -12.21 17.94
CA GLU A 28 -7.04 -11.55 17.35
C GLU A 28 -7.39 -10.73 16.10
N PHE A 29 -8.33 -11.20 15.29
CA PHE A 29 -8.74 -10.52 14.06
C PHE A 29 -9.59 -9.27 14.34
N GLU A 30 -10.47 -9.31 15.37
CA GLU A 30 -11.44 -8.24 15.66
C GLU A 30 -10.96 -7.24 16.71
N ILE A 31 -9.96 -7.60 17.56
CA ILE A 31 -9.57 -6.78 18.71
C ILE A 31 -8.91 -5.46 18.30
N ASN A 32 -9.40 -4.37 18.90
CA ASN A 32 -8.80 -3.04 18.84
C ASN A 32 -8.01 -2.77 20.12
N LEU A 33 -6.70 -3.00 20.11
CA LEU A 33 -5.84 -2.72 21.25
C LEU A 33 -5.31 -1.28 21.22
N ASN A 34 -5.37 -0.58 22.35
CA ASN A 34 -4.82 0.77 22.53
C ASN A 34 -5.29 1.78 21.46
N ASN A 35 -6.56 1.74 21.11
CA ASN A 35 -7.17 2.58 20.05
C ASN A 35 -6.51 2.42 18.66
N LYS A 36 -5.79 1.33 18.42
CA LYS A 36 -5.25 0.97 17.10
C LYS A 36 -6.23 0.08 16.36
N TRP A 37 -6.14 0.09 15.04
CA TRP A 37 -6.98 -0.74 14.18
C TRP A 37 -6.81 -2.23 14.49
N SER A 38 -7.90 -3.02 14.32
CA SER A 38 -7.83 -4.48 14.35
C SER A 38 -7.12 -5.04 13.10
N ALA A 39 -6.77 -6.33 13.12
CA ALA A 39 -6.20 -7.00 11.95
C ALA A 39 -7.13 -6.91 10.73
N GLY A 40 -8.44 -7.09 10.93
CA GLY A 40 -9.43 -6.92 9.88
C GLY A 40 -9.48 -5.50 9.33
N GLN A 41 -9.33 -4.49 10.19
CA GLN A 41 -9.26 -3.10 9.76
C GLN A 41 -7.97 -2.79 9.00
N ASP A 42 -6.80 -3.29 9.43
CA ASP A 42 -5.55 -3.15 8.69
C ASP A 42 -5.67 -3.76 7.28
N LEU A 43 -6.26 -4.96 7.16
CA LEU A 43 -6.51 -5.61 5.88
C LEU A 43 -7.45 -4.79 4.98
N VAL A 44 -8.56 -4.26 5.50
CA VAL A 44 -9.49 -3.41 4.73
C VAL A 44 -8.82 -2.10 4.31
N HIS A 45 -7.95 -1.52 5.16
CA HIS A 45 -7.17 -0.34 4.81
C HIS A 45 -6.24 -0.62 3.61
N LEU A 46 -5.47 -1.70 3.65
CA LEU A 46 -4.58 -2.10 2.55
C LEU A 46 -5.37 -2.37 1.25
N ILE A 47 -6.53 -3.00 1.33
CA ILE A 47 -7.44 -3.19 0.19
C ILE A 47 -7.88 -1.85 -0.40
N LYS A 48 -8.25 -0.87 0.43
CA LYS A 48 -8.65 0.47 -0.04
C LYS A 48 -7.49 1.18 -0.74
N VAL A 49 -6.29 1.10 -0.17
CA VAL A 49 -5.08 1.68 -0.77
C VAL A 49 -4.79 1.04 -2.12
N LEU A 50 -4.71 -0.30 -2.19
CA LEU A 50 -4.46 -1.01 -3.44
C LEU A 50 -5.52 -0.72 -4.51
N LYS A 51 -6.79 -0.55 -4.12
CA LYS A 51 -7.86 -0.20 -5.06
C LYS A 51 -7.61 1.14 -5.72
N ILE A 52 -7.22 2.16 -4.95
CA ILE A 52 -6.94 3.51 -5.46
C ILE A 52 -5.65 3.52 -6.29
N VAL A 53 -4.61 2.83 -5.83
CA VAL A 53 -3.36 2.66 -6.59
C VAL A 53 -3.66 2.01 -7.95
N ASN A 54 -4.43 0.91 -7.97
CA ASN A 54 -4.85 0.26 -9.21
C ASN A 54 -5.58 1.22 -10.17
N ILE A 55 -6.47 2.07 -9.66
CA ILE A 55 -7.16 3.09 -10.47
C ILE A 55 -6.15 4.08 -11.04
N GLY A 56 -5.23 4.57 -10.22
CA GLY A 56 -4.18 5.50 -10.65
C GLY A 56 -3.33 4.96 -11.80
N PHE A 57 -2.96 3.68 -11.72
CA PHE A 57 -2.18 3.00 -12.77
C PHE A 57 -2.97 2.67 -14.05
N THR A 58 -4.30 2.82 -14.06
CA THR A 58 -5.12 2.70 -15.27
C THR A 58 -5.36 4.03 -15.98
N LEU A 59 -5.01 5.15 -15.37
CA LEU A 59 -5.22 6.46 -15.98
C LEU A 59 -4.41 6.61 -17.26
N PRO A 60 -5.00 7.12 -18.34
CA PRO A 60 -4.28 7.42 -19.57
C PRO A 60 -3.11 8.37 -19.33
N LYS A 61 -1.97 8.08 -19.93
CA LYS A 61 -0.72 8.85 -19.75
C LYS A 61 -0.86 10.35 -20.08
N PRO A 62 -1.61 10.75 -21.13
CA PRO A 62 -1.89 12.17 -21.36
C PRO A 62 -2.61 12.83 -20.18
N ILE A 63 -3.55 12.12 -19.54
CA ILE A 63 -4.28 12.62 -18.36
C ILE A 63 -3.31 12.79 -17.19
N LEU A 64 -2.47 11.79 -16.90
CA LEU A 64 -1.44 11.89 -15.85
C LEU A 64 -0.53 13.11 -16.07
N ARG A 65 -0.09 13.33 -17.31
CA ARG A 65 0.77 14.46 -17.68
C ARG A 65 0.09 15.80 -17.46
N ILE A 66 -1.17 15.96 -17.89
CA ILE A 66 -1.92 17.21 -17.78
C ILE A 66 -2.25 17.53 -16.32
N MET A 67 -2.74 16.53 -15.56
CA MET A 67 -3.21 16.74 -14.19
C MET A 67 -2.07 16.85 -13.16
N TYR A 68 -1.02 16.05 -13.33
CA TYR A 68 0.01 15.90 -12.28
C TYR A 68 1.40 16.28 -12.74
N GLY A 69 1.59 16.49 -14.04
CA GLY A 69 2.88 16.79 -14.64
C GLY A 69 3.77 15.57 -14.81
N THR A 70 5.01 15.82 -15.25
CA THR A 70 6.06 14.80 -15.35
C THR A 70 7.21 15.13 -14.41
N HIS A 71 7.95 14.11 -14.02
CA HIS A 71 9.16 14.25 -13.21
C HIS A 71 10.38 14.06 -14.11
N LYS A 72 11.40 14.92 -13.93
CA LYS A 72 12.64 14.86 -14.73
C LYS A 72 13.86 14.47 -13.91
N ASN A 73 13.72 14.36 -12.58
CA ASN A 73 14.82 14.06 -11.67
C ASN A 73 14.80 12.56 -11.30
N ASN A 74 15.91 12.09 -10.73
CA ASN A 74 15.98 10.73 -10.21
C ASN A 74 14.94 10.52 -9.11
N ASN A 75 14.26 9.37 -9.14
CA ASN A 75 13.34 8.96 -8.09
C ASN A 75 14.07 8.84 -6.75
N ARG A 76 13.35 9.09 -5.67
CA ARG A 76 13.83 8.84 -4.32
C ARG A 76 14.04 7.36 -4.09
N SER A 77 15.02 7.01 -3.26
CA SER A 77 15.26 5.63 -2.86
C SER A 77 14.16 5.13 -1.92
N PHE A 78 14.15 3.82 -1.69
CA PHE A 78 13.27 3.18 -0.70
C PHE A 78 13.44 3.82 0.68
N GLU A 79 14.68 4.00 1.12
CA GLU A 79 15.03 4.56 2.44
C GLU A 79 14.55 6.01 2.56
N GLN A 80 14.72 6.80 1.51
CA GLN A 80 14.24 8.20 1.49
C GLN A 80 12.72 8.27 1.60
N LEU A 81 11.98 7.45 0.85
CA LEU A 81 10.51 7.41 0.93
C LEU A 81 10.04 6.92 2.30
N GLN A 82 10.69 5.91 2.85
CA GLN A 82 10.40 5.39 4.19
C GLN A 82 10.64 6.46 5.26
N GLN A 83 11.78 7.15 5.21
CA GLN A 83 12.10 8.20 6.16
C GLN A 83 11.12 9.36 6.10
N MET A 84 10.78 9.83 4.88
CA MET A 84 9.78 10.88 4.69
C MET A 84 8.42 10.49 5.27
N TYR A 85 7.99 9.26 5.05
CA TYR A 85 6.72 8.77 5.58
C TYR A 85 6.73 8.69 7.11
N LYS A 86 7.78 8.13 7.71
CA LYS A 86 7.93 8.04 9.16
C LYS A 86 7.94 9.43 9.81
N SER A 87 8.75 10.35 9.27
CA SER A 87 8.81 11.74 9.78
C SER A 87 7.46 12.46 9.67
N ALA A 88 6.68 12.21 8.61
CA ALA A 88 5.35 12.76 8.48
C ALA A 88 4.39 12.19 9.54
N LEU A 89 4.44 10.89 9.84
CA LEU A 89 3.64 10.28 10.91
C LEU A 89 4.02 10.81 12.28
N GLU A 90 5.31 10.97 12.58
CA GLU A 90 5.82 11.58 13.81
C GLU A 90 5.35 13.05 13.93
N GLY A 91 5.25 13.76 12.82
CA GLY A 91 4.67 15.10 12.71
C GLY A 91 3.14 15.15 12.81
N GLY A 92 2.47 14.01 13.08
CA GLY A 92 1.02 13.93 13.29
C GLY A 92 0.19 13.68 12.02
N ALA A 93 0.81 13.36 10.89
CA ALA A 93 0.06 12.98 9.69
C ALA A 93 -0.77 11.72 9.95
N LYS A 94 -2.01 11.74 9.47
CA LYS A 94 -2.96 10.63 9.61
C LYS A 94 -3.50 10.22 8.25
N ALA A 95 -3.96 8.96 8.17
CA ALA A 95 -4.67 8.49 7.00
C ALA A 95 -5.92 9.35 6.74
N PRO A 96 -6.11 9.86 5.51
CA PRO A 96 -7.37 10.53 5.14
C PRO A 96 -8.58 9.64 5.40
N THR A 97 -9.73 10.27 5.69
CA THR A 97 -10.97 9.58 6.08
C THR A 97 -11.39 8.47 5.11
N ILE A 98 -11.14 8.67 3.81
CA ILE A 98 -11.45 7.68 2.76
C ILE A 98 -10.74 6.33 2.98
N TYR A 99 -9.57 6.34 3.63
CA TYR A 99 -8.80 5.12 3.91
C TYR A 99 -9.10 4.52 5.28
N ILE A 100 -9.81 5.25 6.15
CA ILE A 100 -10.16 4.75 7.49
C ILE A 100 -11.18 3.61 7.35
N PRO A 101 -10.89 2.41 7.87
CA PRO A 101 -11.81 1.28 7.80
C PRO A 101 -12.88 1.39 8.90
N LYS A 102 -14.08 0.87 8.62
CA LYS A 102 -15.06 0.55 9.66
C LYS A 102 -14.66 -0.73 10.41
N PRO A 103 -15.25 -1.03 11.57
CA PRO A 103 -15.09 -2.35 12.20
C PRO A 103 -15.37 -3.49 11.22
N VAL A 104 -14.60 -4.57 11.32
CA VAL A 104 -14.63 -5.71 10.40
C VAL A 104 -14.91 -6.96 11.22
N VAL A 105 -15.83 -7.81 10.76
CA VAL A 105 -16.18 -9.07 11.41
C VAL A 105 -15.36 -10.23 10.86
N TYR A 106 -15.09 -11.21 11.72
CA TYR A 106 -14.25 -12.36 11.40
C TYR A 106 -14.77 -13.20 10.22
N THR A 107 -16.09 -13.25 10.04
CA THR A 107 -16.71 -13.98 8.91
C THR A 107 -16.31 -13.46 7.55
N ASP A 108 -15.84 -12.21 7.45
CA ASP A 108 -15.39 -11.60 6.20
C ASP A 108 -13.91 -11.92 5.88
N LYS A 109 -13.16 -12.50 6.83
CA LYS A 109 -11.70 -12.66 6.76
C LYS A 109 -11.23 -13.27 5.45
N ASP A 110 -11.75 -14.44 5.09
CA ASP A 110 -11.28 -15.16 3.91
C ASP A 110 -11.60 -14.42 2.61
N ASN A 111 -12.79 -13.81 2.51
CA ASN A 111 -13.17 -13.00 1.37
C ASN A 111 -12.26 -11.76 1.22
N LEU A 112 -11.88 -11.14 2.33
CA LEU A 112 -10.99 -9.97 2.34
C LEU A 112 -9.57 -10.36 1.93
N ILE A 113 -9.05 -11.50 2.41
CA ILE A 113 -7.75 -12.04 2.00
C ILE A 113 -7.72 -12.30 0.49
N GLN A 114 -8.73 -12.96 -0.05
CA GLN A 114 -8.84 -13.21 -1.49
C GLN A 114 -8.90 -11.91 -2.30
N LYS A 115 -9.66 -10.92 -1.83
CA LYS A 115 -9.76 -9.60 -2.45
C LYS A 115 -8.44 -8.86 -2.44
N HIS A 116 -7.69 -8.91 -1.32
CA HIS A 116 -6.37 -8.31 -1.20
C HIS A 116 -5.40 -8.92 -2.21
N ALA A 117 -5.33 -10.26 -2.27
CA ALA A 117 -4.50 -11.00 -3.22
C ALA A 117 -4.86 -10.70 -4.69
N SER A 118 -6.16 -10.65 -5.02
CA SER A 118 -6.63 -10.33 -6.37
C SER A 118 -6.25 -8.90 -6.80
N LEU A 119 -6.38 -7.93 -5.90
CA LEU A 119 -5.96 -6.54 -6.18
C LEU A 119 -4.45 -6.43 -6.33
N ASN A 120 -3.68 -7.20 -5.54
CA ASN A 120 -2.22 -7.27 -5.69
C ASN A 120 -1.82 -7.82 -7.07
N LYS A 121 -2.40 -8.93 -7.49
CA LYS A 121 -2.18 -9.49 -8.82
C LYS A 121 -2.48 -8.46 -9.91
N SER A 122 -3.64 -7.81 -9.84
CA SER A 122 -4.02 -6.75 -10.79
C SER A 122 -3.02 -5.60 -10.80
N PHE A 123 -2.46 -5.23 -9.65
CA PHE A 123 -1.45 -4.18 -9.56
C PHE A 123 -0.13 -4.60 -10.19
N ILE A 124 0.33 -5.83 -9.95
CA ILE A 124 1.53 -6.40 -10.56
C ILE A 124 1.39 -6.45 -12.08
N ASP A 125 0.24 -6.88 -12.60
CA ASP A 125 -0.04 -6.90 -14.05
C ASP A 125 0.09 -5.49 -14.65
N LYS A 126 -0.43 -4.45 -13.96
CA LYS A 126 -0.29 -3.07 -14.41
C LYS A 126 1.15 -2.58 -14.37
N LEU A 127 1.90 -2.90 -13.30
CA LEU A 127 3.33 -2.57 -13.21
C LEU A 127 4.11 -3.18 -14.36
N ASN A 128 3.83 -4.43 -14.72
CA ASN A 128 4.47 -5.11 -15.84
C ASN A 128 4.21 -4.40 -17.18
N ASN A 129 3.03 -3.80 -17.35
CA ASN A 129 2.64 -3.08 -18.56
C ASN A 129 3.21 -1.66 -18.66
N HIS A 130 3.91 -1.16 -17.63
CA HIS A 130 4.58 0.13 -17.68
C HIS A 130 6.08 -0.06 -17.97
N THR A 131 6.63 0.80 -18.85
CA THR A 131 8.08 0.89 -19.05
C THR A 131 8.73 1.58 -17.85
N GLN A 132 10.05 1.37 -17.65
CA GLN A 132 10.79 2.07 -16.60
C GLN A 132 10.68 3.59 -16.75
N TYR A 133 10.78 4.11 -17.98
CA TYR A 133 10.62 5.53 -18.27
C TYR A 133 9.26 6.07 -17.79
N GLU A 134 8.18 5.32 -17.99
CA GLU A 134 6.84 5.72 -17.53
C GLU A 134 6.72 5.71 -16.02
N LEU A 135 7.28 4.70 -15.37
CA LEU A 135 7.32 4.62 -13.91
C LEU A 135 8.10 5.79 -13.30
N ASP A 136 9.17 6.23 -13.94
CA ASP A 136 10.00 7.32 -13.45
C ASP A 136 9.43 8.70 -13.77
N SER A 137 8.68 8.83 -14.88
CA SER A 137 8.24 10.13 -15.41
C SER A 137 6.86 10.56 -14.95
N TYR A 138 5.87 9.66 -14.96
CA TYR A 138 4.50 10.02 -14.61
C TYR A 138 4.30 10.07 -13.09
N ARG A 139 3.41 10.96 -12.64
CA ARG A 139 3.19 11.22 -11.21
C ARG A 139 1.73 11.00 -10.82
N LEU A 140 1.55 10.68 -9.54
CA LEU A 140 0.25 10.65 -8.87
C LEU A 140 0.34 11.39 -7.52
N PRO A 141 -0.77 11.97 -7.04
CA PRO A 141 -0.80 12.54 -5.71
C PRO A 141 -0.83 11.42 -4.66
N HIS A 142 0.02 11.58 -3.64
CA HIS A 142 -0.02 10.76 -2.43
C HIS A 142 -0.40 11.65 -1.23
N PRO A 143 -1.33 11.24 -0.37
CA PRO A 143 -1.89 12.10 0.67
C PRO A 143 -0.86 12.62 1.68
N ILE A 144 0.22 11.89 1.90
CA ILE A 144 1.27 12.25 2.87
C ILE A 144 2.55 12.72 2.17
N LEU A 145 2.94 12.05 1.07
CA LEU A 145 4.22 12.30 0.38
C LEU A 145 4.12 13.36 -0.73
N GLY A 146 2.94 13.94 -0.96
CA GLY A 146 2.72 14.87 -2.05
C GLY A 146 2.70 14.19 -3.42
N LYS A 147 3.16 14.86 -4.47
CA LYS A 147 3.25 14.26 -5.82
C LYS A 147 4.48 13.37 -5.92
N ILE A 148 4.27 12.09 -6.16
CA ILE A 148 5.33 11.08 -6.32
C ILE A 148 5.23 10.40 -7.69
N SER A 149 6.34 9.84 -8.18
CA SER A 149 6.32 9.09 -9.45
C SER A 149 5.55 7.77 -9.30
N LEU A 150 5.15 7.16 -10.41
CA LEU A 150 4.52 5.83 -10.38
C LEU A 150 5.47 4.79 -9.78
N GLY A 151 6.77 4.87 -10.07
CA GLY A 151 7.79 3.99 -9.49
C GLY A 151 7.92 4.20 -7.97
N GLU A 152 7.96 5.45 -7.50
CA GLU A 152 7.95 5.77 -6.08
C GLU A 152 6.68 5.28 -5.38
N LEU A 153 5.52 5.38 -6.04
CA LEU A 153 4.26 4.87 -5.50
C LEU A 153 4.28 3.34 -5.39
N ALA A 154 4.88 2.64 -6.36
CA ALA A 154 5.05 1.18 -6.29
C ALA A 154 5.98 0.77 -5.14
N ILE A 155 7.11 1.46 -4.97
CA ILE A 155 8.03 1.26 -3.84
C ILE A 155 7.29 1.50 -2.52
N PHE A 156 6.55 2.60 -2.42
CA PHE A 156 5.77 2.93 -1.23
C PHE A 156 4.71 1.87 -0.92
N THR A 157 4.03 1.34 -1.93
CA THR A 157 2.99 0.30 -1.76
C THR A 157 3.56 -0.96 -1.11
N SER A 158 4.76 -1.39 -1.54
CA SER A 158 5.48 -2.51 -0.90
C SER A 158 5.81 -2.21 0.57
N PHE A 159 6.42 -1.06 0.82
CA PHE A 159 6.77 -0.62 2.17
C PHE A 159 5.53 -0.51 3.08
N HIS A 160 4.45 0.04 2.58
CA HIS A 160 3.22 0.28 3.35
C HIS A 160 2.59 -1.03 3.85
N THR A 161 2.59 -2.07 3.02
CA THR A 161 2.11 -3.40 3.42
C THR A 161 3.02 -4.01 4.50
N SER A 162 4.34 -3.93 4.35
CA SER A 162 5.30 -4.37 5.37
C SER A 162 5.16 -3.59 6.68
N HIS A 163 4.93 -2.27 6.60
CA HIS A 163 4.70 -1.43 7.78
C HIS A 163 3.49 -1.88 8.59
N HIS A 164 2.34 -2.12 7.93
CA HIS A 164 1.14 -2.64 8.60
C HIS A 164 1.35 -4.05 9.16
N PHE A 165 2.12 -4.90 8.47
CA PHE A 165 2.48 -6.22 8.97
C PHE A 165 3.26 -6.14 10.29
N GLU A 166 4.30 -5.32 10.36
CA GLU A 166 5.12 -5.19 11.57
C GLU A 166 4.33 -4.56 12.74
N LEU A 167 3.48 -3.56 12.44
CA LEU A 167 2.59 -2.98 13.46
C LEU A 167 1.61 -4.02 14.02
N LEU A 168 1.04 -4.85 13.15
CA LEU A 168 0.08 -5.89 13.54
C LEU A 168 0.75 -6.97 14.38
N LYS A 169 1.95 -7.45 13.97
CA LYS A 169 2.74 -8.39 14.76
C LYS A 169 3.06 -7.86 16.15
N SER A 170 3.63 -6.68 16.21
CA SER A 170 3.98 -6.03 17.49
C SER A 170 2.77 -5.86 18.40
N LYS A 171 1.61 -5.54 17.84
CA LYS A 171 0.36 -5.37 18.60
C LYS A 171 -0.17 -6.67 19.21
N LEU A 172 -0.02 -7.79 18.48
CA LEU A 172 -0.49 -9.10 18.92
C LEU A 172 0.54 -9.90 19.72
N GLY A 173 1.78 -9.39 19.86
CA GLY A 173 2.84 -10.05 20.64
C GLY A 173 3.50 -11.23 19.92
N HIS A 174 3.47 -11.24 18.58
CA HIS A 174 4.09 -12.25 17.73
C HIS A 174 5.49 -11.90 17.26
#